data_38ea042dfd27637edab47d963b8627a9
#
_entry.id   38ea042dfd27637edab47d963b8627a9
#
_cell.length_a   1.000
_cell.length_b   1.000
_cell.length_c   1.000
_cell.angle_alpha   90.00
_cell.angle_beta   90.00
_cell.angle_gamma   90.00
#
_symmetry.space_group_name_H-M   'P 1'
#
loop_
_entity.id
_entity.type
_entity.pdbx_description
1 polymer ?
#
loop_
_entity_poly.entity_id
_entity_poly.type
_entity_poly.pdbx_seq_one_letter_code
_entity_poly.pdbx_strand_id
1 'polypeptide(L)'
;ATDAEHALADWRGKWVVLNFWATWCAPCRKEMPSLYRLQAAMPELAVLPVATGRNAVEGMERFYAEAGVTALPVLRDPKSDLARSVGVMGLPVTLILNPEGEEVARLIGDAEWDSDSAKAVLAELMK
;
A
#
# COMPACT_ATOMS: atom_id res chain seq x y z
N ALA A 1 -8.95 -12.05 -3.71
CA ALA A 1 -8.61 -11.01 -2.72
C ALA A 1 -8.31 -11.67 -1.39
N THR A 2 -7.26 -11.21 -0.74
CA THR A 2 -6.74 -11.80 0.49
C THR A 2 -7.00 -10.86 1.67
N ASP A 3 -7.26 -11.42 2.83
CA ASP A 3 -7.38 -10.69 4.09
C ASP A 3 -6.01 -10.08 4.45
N ALA A 4 -5.98 -8.77 4.66
CA ALA A 4 -4.75 -8.02 4.87
C ALA A 4 -4.01 -8.43 6.15
N GLU A 5 -4.72 -8.71 7.25
CA GLU A 5 -4.07 -9.10 8.50
C GLU A 5 -3.33 -10.41 8.36
N HIS A 6 -3.91 -11.38 7.66
CA HIS A 6 -3.27 -12.66 7.36
C HIS A 6 -2.05 -12.46 6.46
N ALA A 7 -2.20 -11.63 5.43
CA ALA A 7 -1.14 -11.40 4.46
C ALA A 7 0.08 -10.73 5.08
N LEU A 8 -0.10 -9.82 6.03
CA LEU A 8 1.04 -9.11 6.66
C LEU A 8 2.01 -10.07 7.35
N ALA A 9 1.51 -11.14 7.96
CA ALA A 9 2.37 -12.12 8.60
C ALA A 9 3.33 -12.78 7.60
N ASP A 10 2.89 -12.96 6.37
CA ASP A 10 3.68 -13.59 5.31
C ASP A 10 4.81 -12.67 4.80
N TRP A 11 4.72 -11.37 5.09
CA TRP A 11 5.70 -10.39 4.61
C TRP A 11 6.74 -10.01 5.65
N ARG A 12 6.74 -10.65 6.80
CA ARG A 12 7.81 -10.46 7.78
C ARG A 12 9.14 -10.88 7.20
N GLY A 13 10.19 -10.13 7.51
CA GLY A 13 11.51 -10.31 6.91
C GLY A 13 11.76 -9.41 5.73
N LYS A 14 10.76 -8.65 5.28
CA LYS A 14 10.90 -7.67 4.20
C LYS A 14 10.50 -6.28 4.67
N TRP A 15 11.06 -5.28 4.03
CA TRP A 15 10.54 -3.91 4.14
C TRP A 15 9.21 -3.83 3.37
N VAL A 16 8.22 -3.19 3.97
CA VAL A 16 6.86 -3.12 3.43
C VAL A 16 6.43 -1.67 3.29
N VAL A 17 5.89 -1.33 2.12
CA VAL A 17 5.15 -0.09 1.89
C VAL A 17 3.67 -0.46 1.93
N LEU A 18 3.03 -0.19 3.06
CA LEU A 18 1.64 -0.57 3.32
C LEU A 18 0.75 0.62 3.05
N ASN A 19 -0.04 0.54 1.99
CA ASN A 19 -0.88 1.64 1.53
C ASN A 19 -2.36 1.35 1.79
N PHE A 20 -3.02 2.20 2.56
CA PHE A 20 -4.46 2.10 2.79
C PHE A 20 -5.20 2.96 1.77
N TRP A 21 -6.10 2.34 1.01
CA TRP A 21 -6.82 3.00 -0.08
C TRP A 21 -8.27 2.51 -0.17
N ALA A 22 -9.03 3.08 -1.09
CA ALA A 22 -10.38 2.61 -1.41
C ALA A 22 -10.70 2.93 -2.86
N THR A 23 -11.58 2.13 -3.46
CA THR A 23 -11.99 2.32 -4.85
C THR A 23 -12.72 3.65 -5.09
N TRP A 24 -13.37 4.18 -4.05
CA TRP A 24 -14.10 5.45 -4.11
C TRP A 24 -13.25 6.67 -3.77
N CYS A 25 -11.99 6.48 -3.47
CA CYS A 25 -11.07 7.55 -3.04
C CYS A 25 -10.26 8.04 -4.22
N ALA A 26 -10.54 9.25 -4.72
CA ALA A 26 -9.88 9.79 -5.92
C ALA A 26 -8.35 9.96 -5.75
N PRO A 27 -7.83 10.56 -4.67
CA PRO A 27 -6.38 10.66 -4.51
C PRO A 27 -5.70 9.30 -4.33
N CYS A 28 -6.39 8.31 -3.76
CA CYS A 28 -5.88 6.95 -3.68
C CYS A 28 -5.66 6.36 -5.07
N ARG A 29 -6.66 6.52 -5.94
CA ARG A 29 -6.60 6.01 -7.31
C ARG A 29 -5.51 6.71 -8.10
N LYS A 30 -5.32 8.00 -7.86
CA LYS A 30 -4.31 8.80 -8.55
C LYS A 30 -2.89 8.32 -8.25
N GLU A 31 -2.60 7.93 -7.01
CA GLU A 31 -1.25 7.51 -6.63
C GLU A 31 -0.91 6.06 -6.97
N MET A 32 -1.93 5.22 -7.20
CA MET A 32 -1.73 3.78 -7.38
C MET A 32 -0.73 3.42 -8.49
N PRO A 33 -0.75 4.07 -9.67
CA PRO A 33 0.27 3.77 -10.68
C PRO A 33 1.70 4.03 -10.20
N SER A 34 1.91 5.04 -9.34
CA SER A 34 3.25 5.31 -8.81
C SER A 34 3.69 4.23 -7.83
N LEU A 35 2.77 3.64 -7.07
CA LEU A 35 3.06 2.49 -6.20
C LEU A 35 3.48 1.27 -7.02
N TYR A 36 2.79 1.03 -8.12
CA TYR A 36 3.13 -0.06 -9.04
C TYR A 36 4.55 0.14 -9.62
N ARG A 37 4.86 1.36 -10.06
CA ARG A 37 6.20 1.66 -10.61
C ARG A 37 7.27 1.58 -9.52
N LEU A 38 6.94 1.97 -8.28
CA LEU A 38 7.86 1.81 -7.16
C LEU A 38 8.23 0.35 -6.95
N GLN A 39 7.25 -0.56 -6.98
CA GLN A 39 7.52 -1.98 -6.82
C GLN A 39 8.46 -2.51 -7.91
N ALA A 40 8.28 -2.05 -9.13
CA ALA A 40 9.16 -2.43 -10.23
C ALA A 40 10.58 -1.88 -10.06
N ALA A 41 10.70 -0.64 -9.55
CA ALA A 41 11.99 0.02 -9.36
C ALA A 41 12.75 -0.49 -8.13
N MET A 42 12.05 -0.95 -7.10
CA MET A 42 12.64 -1.41 -5.84
C MET A 42 12.07 -2.78 -5.46
N PRO A 43 12.50 -3.85 -6.15
CA PRO A 43 11.93 -5.18 -5.92
C PRO A 43 12.25 -5.77 -4.54
N GLU A 44 13.21 -5.20 -3.81
CA GLU A 44 13.51 -5.58 -2.44
C GLU A 44 12.43 -5.16 -1.44
N LEU A 45 11.55 -4.24 -1.83
CA LEU A 45 10.38 -3.85 -1.04
C LEU A 45 9.20 -4.76 -1.37
N ALA A 46 8.25 -4.85 -0.44
CA ALA A 46 6.91 -5.37 -0.73
C ALA A 46 5.94 -4.20 -0.69
N VAL A 47 5.34 -3.84 -1.83
CA VAL A 47 4.33 -2.79 -1.90
C VAL A 47 2.96 -3.46 -1.78
N LEU A 48 2.25 -3.16 -0.70
CA LEU A 48 0.99 -3.82 -0.34
C LEU A 48 -0.14 -2.80 -0.21
N PRO A 49 -0.91 -2.57 -1.29
CA PRO A 49 -2.12 -1.77 -1.18
C PRO A 49 -3.22 -2.58 -0.48
N VAL A 50 -3.86 -1.98 0.51
CA VAL A 50 -4.94 -2.60 1.28
C VAL A 50 -6.21 -1.77 1.11
N ALA A 51 -7.22 -2.35 0.47
CA ALA A 51 -8.52 -1.68 0.30
C ALA A 51 -9.28 -1.73 1.62
N THR A 52 -9.50 -0.56 2.20
CA THR A 52 -10.09 -0.41 3.52
C THR A 52 -11.58 -0.07 3.39
N GLY A 53 -12.40 -0.73 4.21
CA GLY A 53 -13.84 -0.58 4.17
C GLY A 53 -14.47 -1.37 3.03
N ARG A 54 -15.66 -0.94 2.60
CA ARG A 54 -16.38 -1.65 1.55
C ARG A 54 -15.76 -1.40 0.19
N ASN A 55 -15.27 -2.47 -0.42
CA ASN A 55 -14.70 -2.45 -1.77
C ASN A 55 -15.04 -3.77 -2.43
N ALA A 56 -15.80 -3.73 -3.52
CA ALA A 56 -16.10 -4.94 -4.27
C ALA A 56 -14.83 -5.43 -4.97
N VAL A 57 -14.58 -6.74 -4.89
CA VAL A 57 -13.39 -7.34 -5.52
C VAL A 57 -13.35 -7.03 -7.01
N GLU A 58 -14.49 -7.14 -7.69
CA GLU A 58 -14.59 -6.87 -9.12
C GLU A 58 -14.24 -5.41 -9.44
N GLY A 59 -14.63 -4.49 -8.58
CA GLY A 59 -14.29 -3.07 -8.73
C GLY A 59 -12.81 -2.81 -8.55
N MET A 60 -12.17 -3.49 -7.60
CA MET A 60 -10.73 -3.39 -7.38
C MET A 60 -9.97 -3.94 -8.57
N GLU A 61 -10.35 -5.11 -9.05
CA GLU A 61 -9.70 -5.75 -10.20
C GLU A 61 -9.87 -4.92 -11.48
N ARG A 62 -11.06 -4.37 -11.68
CA ARG A 62 -11.34 -3.48 -12.81
C ARG A 62 -10.46 -2.23 -12.76
N PHE A 63 -10.34 -1.63 -11.58
CA PHE A 63 -9.48 -0.45 -11.42
C PHE A 63 -8.02 -0.79 -11.72
N TYR A 64 -7.51 -1.91 -11.19
CA TYR A 64 -6.14 -2.34 -11.47
C TYR A 64 -5.92 -2.53 -12.98
N ALA A 65 -6.87 -3.17 -13.65
CA ALA A 65 -6.76 -3.37 -15.10
C ALA A 65 -6.74 -2.04 -15.86
N GLU A 66 -7.63 -1.12 -15.51
CA GLU A 66 -7.71 0.20 -16.16
C GLU A 66 -6.46 1.05 -15.91
N ALA A 67 -5.87 0.94 -14.72
CA ALA A 67 -4.68 1.69 -14.34
C ALA A 67 -3.38 1.02 -14.82
N GLY A 68 -3.46 -0.18 -15.38
CA GLY A 68 -2.27 -0.91 -15.82
C GLY A 68 -1.45 -1.48 -14.67
N VAL A 69 -2.07 -1.69 -13.51
CA VAL A 69 -1.41 -2.24 -12.33
C VAL A 69 -1.53 -3.76 -12.37
N THR A 70 -0.40 -4.47 -12.52
CA THR A 70 -0.43 -5.93 -12.72
C THR A 70 0.27 -6.74 -11.64
N ALA A 71 1.26 -6.18 -10.97
CA ALA A 71 2.12 -6.95 -10.06
C ALA A 71 1.83 -6.73 -8.58
N LEU A 72 0.84 -5.90 -8.24
CA LEU A 72 0.49 -5.64 -6.85
C LEU A 72 -0.63 -6.57 -6.39
N PRO A 73 -0.56 -7.07 -5.16
CA PRO A 73 -1.62 -7.93 -4.65
C PRO A 73 -2.93 -7.17 -4.43
N VAL A 74 -4.04 -7.90 -4.43
CA VAL A 74 -5.35 -7.36 -4.11
C VAL A 74 -5.66 -7.77 -2.67
N LEU A 75 -5.43 -6.86 -1.73
CA LEU A 75 -5.62 -7.09 -0.31
C LEU A 75 -6.81 -6.29 0.21
N ARG A 76 -7.53 -6.83 1.17
CA ARG A 76 -8.75 -6.22 1.69
C ARG A 76 -8.74 -6.14 3.20
N ASP A 77 -9.32 -5.05 3.71
CA ASP A 77 -9.59 -4.81 5.12
C ASP A 77 -11.05 -4.34 5.21
N PRO A 78 -12.04 -5.24 4.95
CA PRO A 78 -13.42 -4.83 4.70
C PRO A 78 -14.11 -4.20 5.90
N LYS A 79 -13.68 -4.49 7.11
CA LYS A 79 -14.26 -3.90 8.34
C LYS A 79 -13.40 -2.77 8.88
N SER A 80 -12.33 -2.40 8.19
CA SER A 80 -11.37 -1.39 8.62
C SER A 80 -10.69 -1.71 9.96
N ASP A 81 -10.64 -3.00 10.33
CA ASP A 81 -10.04 -3.41 11.60
C ASP A 81 -8.55 -3.13 11.62
N LEU A 82 -7.85 -3.46 10.53
CA LEU A 82 -6.42 -3.20 10.43
C LEU A 82 -6.14 -1.69 10.42
N ALA A 83 -6.88 -0.94 9.61
CA ALA A 83 -6.72 0.51 9.55
C ALA A 83 -6.91 1.16 10.92
N ARG A 84 -7.95 0.76 11.66
CA ARG A 84 -8.18 1.29 13.00
C ARG A 84 -7.08 0.90 13.98
N SER A 85 -6.58 -0.33 13.89
CA SER A 85 -5.55 -0.82 14.81
C SER A 85 -4.24 -0.03 14.69
N VAL A 86 -3.96 0.55 13.53
CA VAL A 86 -2.76 1.37 13.30
C VAL A 86 -3.06 2.87 13.24
N GLY A 87 -4.28 3.27 13.59
CA GLY A 87 -4.66 4.67 13.70
C GLY A 87 -4.85 5.39 12.38
N VAL A 88 -5.26 4.68 11.34
CA VAL A 88 -5.56 5.29 10.04
C VAL A 88 -6.98 5.84 10.08
N MET A 89 -7.12 7.16 9.94
CA MET A 89 -8.41 7.84 10.06
C MET A 89 -8.93 8.39 8.73
N GLY A 90 -8.06 8.60 7.76
CA GLY A 90 -8.42 9.09 6.43
C GLY A 90 -7.67 8.29 5.38
N LEU A 91 -7.92 8.58 4.10
CA LEU A 91 -7.29 7.88 2.98
C LEU A 91 -6.77 8.89 1.95
N PRO A 92 -5.66 8.62 1.27
CA PRO A 92 -4.78 7.49 1.51
C PRO A 92 -3.85 7.74 2.69
N VAL A 93 -3.39 6.68 3.32
CA VAL A 93 -2.31 6.72 4.31
C VAL A 93 -1.36 5.58 3.98
N THR A 94 -0.07 5.85 4.01
CA THR A 94 0.95 4.85 3.71
C THR A 94 1.90 4.72 4.89
N LEU A 95 2.11 3.49 5.35
CA LEU A 95 3.04 3.17 6.42
C LEU A 95 4.25 2.47 5.83
N ILE A 96 5.43 2.77 6.37
CA ILE A 96 6.65 2.03 6.03
C ILE A 96 6.96 1.13 7.21
N LEU A 97 6.97 -0.18 6.96
CA LEU A 97 7.26 -1.19 7.99
C LEU A 97 8.63 -1.80 7.75
N ASN A 98 9.38 -1.99 8.85
CA ASN A 98 10.67 -2.66 8.77
C ASN A 98 10.47 -4.20 8.71
N PRO A 99 11.55 -4.99 8.55
CA PRO A 99 11.41 -6.45 8.46
C PRO A 99 10.79 -7.12 9.68
N GLU A 100 10.81 -6.46 10.84
CA GLU A 100 10.16 -6.95 12.06
C GLU A 100 8.67 -6.60 12.11
N GLY A 101 8.17 -5.86 11.11
CA GLY A 101 6.77 -5.45 11.04
C GLY A 101 6.45 -4.18 11.82
N GLU A 102 7.46 -3.43 12.23
CA GLU A 102 7.28 -2.18 12.98
C GLU A 102 7.16 -0.99 12.06
N GLU A 103 6.26 -0.08 12.36
CA GLU A 103 6.10 1.16 11.61
C GLU A 103 7.27 2.10 11.92
N VAL A 104 8.03 2.48 10.89
CA VAL A 104 9.16 3.41 11.04
C VAL A 104 8.87 4.78 10.41
N ALA A 105 7.87 4.88 9.56
CA ALA A 105 7.46 6.14 8.94
C ALA A 105 6.02 6.03 8.45
N ARG A 106 5.39 7.20 8.26
CA ARG A 106 4.00 7.26 7.77
C ARG A 106 3.83 8.54 6.96
N LEU A 107 3.08 8.42 5.87
CA LEU A 107 2.66 9.59 5.07
C LEU A 107 1.15 9.64 5.01
N ILE A 108 0.57 10.77 5.39
CA ILE A 108 -0.86 11.03 5.28
C ILE A 108 -1.08 11.81 4.00
N GLY A 109 -1.93 11.29 3.11
CA GLY A 109 -2.18 11.88 1.80
C GLY A 109 -1.49 11.11 0.68
N ASP A 110 -1.72 11.53 -0.56
CA ASP A 110 -1.14 10.88 -1.74
C ASP A 110 0.27 11.39 -2.05
N ALA A 111 1.02 10.60 -2.80
CA ALA A 111 2.38 10.94 -3.21
C ALA A 111 2.71 10.28 -4.54
N GLU A 112 3.76 10.80 -5.18
CA GLU A 112 4.40 10.16 -6.33
C GLU A 112 5.48 9.23 -5.79
N TRP A 113 5.12 7.98 -5.55
CA TRP A 113 5.95 7.03 -4.82
C TRP A 113 7.21 6.59 -5.57
N ASP A 114 7.22 6.71 -6.90
CA ASP A 114 8.38 6.37 -7.73
C ASP A 114 9.24 7.58 -8.09
N SER A 115 9.01 8.73 -7.44
CA SER A 115 9.87 9.89 -7.64
C SER A 115 11.27 9.64 -7.09
N ASP A 116 12.26 10.37 -7.58
CA ASP A 116 13.63 10.24 -7.10
C ASP A 116 13.73 10.53 -5.60
N SER A 117 13.02 11.55 -5.12
CA SER A 117 13.05 11.90 -3.70
C SER A 117 12.38 10.82 -2.84
N ALA A 118 11.27 10.24 -3.28
CA ALA A 118 10.60 9.16 -2.56
C ALA A 118 11.51 7.93 -2.46
N LYS A 119 12.12 7.54 -3.58
CA LYS A 119 13.05 6.41 -3.60
C LYS A 119 14.27 6.65 -2.72
N ALA A 120 14.78 7.90 -2.69
CA ALA A 120 15.91 8.25 -1.85
C ALA A 120 15.56 8.14 -0.35
N VAL A 121 14.37 8.60 0.05
CA VAL A 121 13.91 8.47 1.44
C VAL A 121 13.78 7.01 1.83
N LEU A 122 13.17 6.20 0.97
CA LEU A 122 13.01 4.76 1.25
C LEU A 122 14.36 4.06 1.37
N ALA A 123 15.29 4.36 0.46
CA ALA A 123 16.64 3.78 0.52
C ALA A 123 17.36 4.15 1.83
N GLU A 124 17.19 5.40 2.28
CA GLU A 124 17.79 5.86 3.54
C GLU A 124 17.20 5.14 4.75
N LEU A 125 15.86 4.95 4.77
CA LEU A 125 15.19 4.23 5.86
C LEU A 125 15.63 2.77 5.95
N MET A 126 15.96 2.17 4.82
CA MET A 126 16.33 0.75 4.72
C MET A 126 17.78 0.45 5.02
N LYS A 127 18.56 1.45 5.31
CA LYS A 127 19.99 1.27 5.66
C LYS A 127 20.17 0.59 7.02
#